data_d4fdbfb71512f6021c344a9747cdd882
#
_entry.id   d4fdbfb71512f6021c344a9747cdd882
#
_cell.length_a   1.000
_cell.length_b   1.000
_cell.length_c   1.000
_cell.angle_alpha   90.00
_cell.angle_beta   90.00
_cell.angle_gamma   90.00
#
_symmetry.space_group_name_H-M   'P 1'
#
loop_
_entity.id
_entity.type
_entity.pdbx_description
1 polymer ?
#
loop_
_entity_poly.entity_id
_entity_poly.type
_entity_poly.pdbx_seq_one_letter_code
_entity_poly.pdbx_strand_id
1 'polypeptide(L)'
;WINDNGTWYYSNQEGVMQTGWLDDGGRRYFLEGNGAMAKGWTSQNGKWYYLDSSGALSKGWINDNGTWYYSGQEGVMQTGWLDDGGERYYLKGSGAMATGWREMDGAWYYFEGSGRMAKGVIDVGGLHYYMEPSTGRMAAGTTVDIGGVAYNADASGVLSQVVQETGNETGDGQTGNVQTQAPGGGQGGQAPQPSQSGGVSNQAPGSGQSVTGTSGGPGVVVTPIGTAQ
;
A
#
# COMPACT_ATOMS: atom_id res chain seq x y z
N TRP A 1 -2.82 -21.29 -31.11
CA TRP A 1 -1.71 -21.31 -30.14
C TRP A 1 -0.79 -22.49 -30.39
N ILE A 2 0.51 -22.27 -30.34
CA ILE A 2 1.57 -23.25 -30.57
C ILE A 2 2.50 -23.22 -29.35
N ASN A 3 2.75 -24.39 -28.77
CA ASN A 3 3.72 -24.53 -27.68
C ASN A 3 5.01 -25.15 -28.25
N ASP A 4 6.10 -24.44 -28.11
CA ASP A 4 7.44 -24.98 -28.43
C ASP A 4 8.31 -24.92 -27.18
N ASN A 5 8.61 -26.10 -26.65
CA ASN A 5 9.47 -26.30 -25.48
C ASN A 5 9.04 -25.41 -24.26
N GLY A 6 7.74 -25.23 -24.04
CA GLY A 6 7.18 -24.43 -22.95
C GLY A 6 6.97 -22.94 -23.27
N THR A 7 7.43 -22.49 -24.43
CA THR A 7 7.15 -21.14 -24.93
C THR A 7 5.94 -21.17 -25.85
N TRP A 8 4.99 -20.26 -25.57
CA TRP A 8 3.78 -20.15 -26.38
C TRP A 8 3.92 -19.08 -27.44
N TYR A 9 3.42 -19.40 -28.64
CA TYR A 9 3.35 -18.53 -29.80
C TYR A 9 1.92 -18.55 -30.37
N TYR A 10 1.57 -17.54 -31.14
CA TYR A 10 0.28 -17.49 -31.82
C TYR A 10 0.46 -17.23 -33.30
N SER A 11 -0.19 -18.03 -34.12
CA SER A 11 -0.29 -17.81 -35.58
C SER A 11 -1.74 -17.48 -35.95
N ASN A 12 -1.92 -16.60 -36.92
CA ASN A 12 -3.21 -16.35 -37.51
C ASN A 12 -3.67 -17.54 -38.38
N GLN A 13 -4.83 -17.44 -38.98
CA GLN A 13 -5.39 -18.51 -39.83
C GLN A 13 -4.53 -18.81 -41.08
N GLU A 14 -3.71 -17.87 -41.49
CA GLU A 14 -2.76 -18.00 -42.63
C GLU A 14 -1.43 -18.61 -42.20
N GLY A 15 -1.29 -18.98 -40.92
CA GLY A 15 -0.05 -19.54 -40.36
C GLY A 15 1.02 -18.50 -40.06
N VAL A 16 0.72 -17.19 -40.15
CA VAL A 16 1.68 -16.13 -39.87
C VAL A 16 1.76 -15.88 -38.36
N MET A 17 2.98 -15.97 -37.83
CA MET A 17 3.29 -15.68 -36.43
C MET A 17 2.88 -14.24 -36.08
N GLN A 18 2.18 -14.07 -34.97
CA GLN A 18 1.74 -12.76 -34.48
C GLN A 18 2.71 -12.20 -33.45
N THR A 19 2.73 -10.87 -33.34
CA THR A 19 3.49 -10.10 -32.32
C THR A 19 2.64 -8.94 -31.82
N GLY A 20 2.99 -8.40 -30.64
CA GLY A 20 2.24 -7.30 -30.02
C GLY A 20 1.02 -7.79 -29.25
N TRP A 21 0.05 -6.90 -29.06
CA TRP A 21 -1.17 -7.22 -28.34
C TRP A 21 -2.09 -8.13 -29.13
N LEU A 22 -2.59 -9.18 -28.48
CA LEU A 22 -3.52 -10.15 -29.03
C LEU A 22 -4.73 -10.27 -28.11
N ASP A 23 -5.92 -10.12 -28.65
CA ASP A 23 -7.17 -10.43 -27.95
C ASP A 23 -7.68 -11.81 -28.45
N ASP A 24 -7.74 -12.78 -27.55
CA ASP A 24 -8.19 -14.13 -27.84
C ASP A 24 -9.00 -14.72 -26.68
N GLY A 25 -10.15 -15.33 -26.98
CA GLY A 25 -11.00 -15.97 -25.97
C GLY A 25 -11.46 -15.05 -24.85
N GLY A 26 -11.63 -13.73 -25.10
CA GLY A 26 -12.01 -12.73 -24.09
C GLY A 26 -10.88 -12.34 -23.15
N ARG A 27 -9.66 -12.78 -23.42
CA ARG A 27 -8.44 -12.41 -22.71
C ARG A 27 -7.50 -11.68 -23.63
N ARG A 28 -6.63 -10.87 -23.03
CA ARG A 28 -5.62 -10.11 -23.74
C ARG A 28 -4.23 -10.62 -23.40
N TYR A 29 -3.42 -10.82 -24.42
CA TYR A 29 -2.05 -11.33 -24.32
C TYR A 29 -1.09 -10.35 -24.97
N PHE A 30 0.20 -10.47 -24.67
CA PHE A 30 1.24 -9.74 -25.37
C PHE A 30 2.27 -10.73 -25.94
N LEU A 31 2.51 -10.65 -27.23
CA LEU A 31 3.53 -11.44 -27.94
C LEU A 31 4.71 -10.54 -28.21
N GLU A 32 5.88 -10.95 -27.76
CA GLU A 32 7.13 -10.21 -27.97
C GLU A 32 7.51 -10.13 -29.45
N GLY A 33 8.54 -9.32 -29.78
CA GLY A 33 8.99 -9.17 -31.16
C GLY A 33 9.47 -10.47 -31.83
N ASN A 34 9.86 -11.49 -31.06
CA ASN A 34 10.19 -12.84 -31.51
C ASN A 34 8.97 -13.78 -31.53
N GLY A 35 7.77 -13.27 -31.25
CA GLY A 35 6.51 -14.02 -31.21
C GLY A 35 6.24 -14.75 -29.89
N ALA A 36 7.17 -14.78 -28.95
CA ALA A 36 7.00 -15.46 -27.67
C ALA A 36 5.94 -14.75 -26.82
N MET A 37 5.02 -15.50 -26.20
CA MET A 37 4.03 -14.98 -25.28
C MET A 37 4.71 -14.48 -24.00
N ALA A 38 4.54 -13.19 -23.70
CA ALA A 38 5.08 -12.57 -22.50
C ALA A 38 4.37 -13.06 -21.24
N LYS A 39 5.12 -13.09 -20.13
CA LYS A 39 4.62 -13.35 -18.75
C LYS A 39 5.32 -12.39 -17.79
N GLY A 40 4.64 -12.08 -16.68
CA GLY A 40 5.17 -11.13 -15.70
C GLY A 40 5.06 -9.68 -16.19
N TRP A 41 5.94 -8.83 -15.68
CA TRP A 41 5.95 -7.41 -16.01
C TRP A 41 6.52 -7.13 -17.41
N THR A 42 5.79 -6.34 -18.19
CA THR A 42 6.25 -5.84 -19.49
C THR A 42 5.94 -4.34 -19.62
N SER A 43 6.83 -3.61 -20.27
CA SER A 43 6.64 -2.18 -20.54
C SER A 43 6.36 -1.96 -22.03
N GLN A 44 5.23 -1.31 -22.31
CA GLN A 44 4.83 -0.97 -23.68
C GLN A 44 4.48 0.51 -23.76
N ASN A 45 5.18 1.25 -24.61
CA ASN A 45 4.99 2.71 -24.76
C ASN A 45 5.05 3.48 -23.42
N GLY A 46 5.98 3.11 -22.53
CA GLY A 46 6.18 3.74 -21.23
C GLY A 46 5.12 3.39 -20.17
N LYS A 47 4.22 2.46 -20.46
CA LYS A 47 3.22 1.93 -19.53
C LYS A 47 3.59 0.50 -19.12
N TRP A 48 3.42 0.19 -17.82
CA TRP A 48 3.67 -1.14 -17.29
C TRP A 48 2.40 -1.98 -17.25
N TYR A 49 2.53 -3.24 -17.61
CA TYR A 49 1.47 -4.24 -17.65
C TYR A 49 1.97 -5.52 -16.99
N TYR A 50 1.08 -6.29 -16.42
CA TYR A 50 1.41 -7.60 -15.84
C TYR A 50 0.60 -8.69 -16.55
N LEU A 51 1.33 -9.65 -17.13
CA LEU A 51 0.77 -10.85 -17.72
C LEU A 51 0.90 -11.98 -16.69
N ASP A 52 -0.19 -12.65 -16.36
CA ASP A 52 -0.18 -13.74 -15.38
C ASP A 52 0.57 -14.98 -15.91
N SER A 53 0.58 -16.06 -15.11
CA SER A 53 1.28 -17.31 -15.49
C SER A 53 0.70 -17.95 -16.75
N SER A 54 -0.56 -17.65 -17.11
CA SER A 54 -1.19 -18.08 -18.36
C SER A 54 -0.86 -17.16 -19.55
N GLY A 55 -0.17 -16.03 -19.31
CA GLY A 55 0.10 -14.97 -20.28
C GLY A 55 -1.04 -13.95 -20.42
N ALA A 56 -2.13 -14.10 -19.68
CA ALA A 56 -3.27 -13.16 -19.76
C ALA A 56 -2.98 -11.87 -18.99
N LEU A 57 -3.42 -10.73 -19.57
CA LEU A 57 -3.31 -9.42 -18.96
C LEU A 57 -4.10 -9.35 -17.65
N SER A 58 -3.40 -9.05 -16.57
CA SER A 58 -3.99 -8.88 -15.24
C SER A 58 -4.57 -7.50 -15.04
N LYS A 59 -5.68 -7.41 -14.30
CA LYS A 59 -6.36 -6.19 -13.89
C LYS A 59 -6.68 -6.26 -12.40
N GLY A 60 -6.80 -5.11 -11.75
CA GLY A 60 -7.02 -5.05 -10.31
C GLY A 60 -5.74 -5.33 -9.53
N TRP A 61 -5.87 -5.91 -8.34
CA TRP A 61 -4.77 -6.22 -7.46
C TRP A 61 -3.92 -7.38 -7.97
N ILE A 62 -2.60 -7.18 -7.94
CA ILE A 62 -1.60 -8.14 -8.40
C ILE A 62 -0.61 -8.36 -7.26
N ASN A 63 -0.42 -9.60 -6.84
CA ASN A 63 0.66 -9.97 -5.94
C ASN A 63 1.82 -10.53 -6.75
N ASP A 64 2.95 -9.86 -6.71
CA ASP A 64 4.18 -10.35 -7.31
C ASP A 64 5.24 -10.51 -6.21
N ASN A 65 5.55 -11.76 -5.88
CA ASN A 65 6.53 -12.12 -4.85
C ASN A 65 6.31 -11.41 -3.50
N GLY A 66 5.06 -11.32 -3.04
CA GLY A 66 4.68 -10.68 -1.77
C GLY A 66 4.55 -9.16 -1.85
N THR A 67 4.83 -8.54 -2.98
CA THR A 67 4.60 -7.13 -3.20
C THR A 67 3.30 -6.92 -3.98
N TRP A 68 2.44 -6.06 -3.46
CA TRP A 68 1.16 -5.76 -4.08
C TRP A 68 1.26 -4.56 -5.03
N TYR A 69 0.59 -4.70 -6.16
CA TYR A 69 0.44 -3.69 -7.21
C TYR A 69 -1.03 -3.61 -7.63
N TYR A 70 -1.39 -2.57 -8.33
CA TYR A 70 -2.74 -2.44 -8.89
C TYR A 70 -2.67 -2.02 -10.35
N SER A 71 -3.42 -2.73 -11.20
CA SER A 71 -3.62 -2.36 -12.60
C SER A 71 -5.07 -1.91 -12.83
N GLY A 72 -5.23 -0.82 -13.54
CA GLY A 72 -6.55 -0.29 -13.89
C GLY A 72 -7.30 -1.16 -14.91
N GLN A 73 -8.45 -0.67 -15.35
CA GLN A 73 -9.33 -1.39 -16.29
C GLN A 73 -8.66 -1.72 -17.64
N GLU A 74 -7.70 -0.89 -18.06
CA GLU A 74 -6.91 -1.12 -19.27
C GLU A 74 -5.67 -2.01 -19.01
N GLY A 75 -5.52 -2.53 -17.78
CA GLY A 75 -4.36 -3.34 -17.38
C GLY A 75 -3.10 -2.53 -17.11
N VAL A 76 -3.15 -1.21 -17.14
CA VAL A 76 -2.00 -0.34 -16.87
C VAL A 76 -1.76 -0.26 -15.37
N MET A 77 -0.51 -0.52 -14.95
CA MET A 77 -0.06 -0.36 -13.56
C MET A 77 -0.31 1.07 -13.09
N GLN A 78 -0.94 1.20 -11.92
CA GLN A 78 -1.25 2.48 -11.30
C GLN A 78 -0.16 2.91 -10.32
N THR A 79 -0.07 4.22 -10.09
CA THR A 79 0.77 4.85 -9.04
C THR A 79 -0.01 5.98 -8.39
N GLY A 80 0.40 6.41 -7.19
CA GLY A 80 -0.28 7.45 -6.44
C GLY A 80 -1.47 6.93 -5.64
N TRP A 81 -2.41 7.79 -5.36
CA TRP A 81 -3.61 7.46 -4.58
C TRP A 81 -4.56 6.56 -5.37
N LEU A 82 -5.10 5.56 -4.69
CA LEU A 82 -6.09 4.61 -5.22
C LEU A 82 -7.24 4.49 -4.22
N ASP A 83 -8.45 4.72 -4.69
CA ASP A 83 -9.67 4.40 -3.94
C ASP A 83 -10.25 3.10 -4.52
N ASP A 84 -10.35 2.05 -3.71
CA ASP A 84 -10.86 0.75 -4.12
C ASP A 84 -11.64 0.08 -2.99
N GLY A 85 -12.83 -0.43 -3.27
CA GLY A 85 -13.68 -1.11 -2.29
C GLY A 85 -14.10 -0.24 -1.09
N GLY A 86 -14.13 1.09 -1.23
CA GLY A 86 -14.43 2.03 -0.11
C GLY A 86 -13.24 2.35 0.78
N GLU A 87 -12.09 1.76 0.49
CA GLU A 87 -10.83 2.00 1.19
C GLU A 87 -9.86 2.78 0.32
N ARG A 88 -8.91 3.45 0.95
CA ARG A 88 -7.90 4.25 0.28
C ARG A 88 -6.52 3.64 0.44
N TYR A 89 -5.78 3.60 -0.65
CA TYR A 89 -4.43 3.04 -0.74
C TYR A 89 -3.48 4.06 -1.37
N TYR A 90 -2.20 3.80 -1.24
CA TYR A 90 -1.17 4.56 -1.97
C TYR A 90 -0.21 3.62 -2.67
N LEU A 91 -0.05 3.81 -3.96
CA LEU A 91 0.88 3.07 -4.81
C LEU A 91 2.11 3.96 -5.05
N LYS A 92 3.28 3.47 -4.67
CA LYS A 92 4.56 4.18 -4.84
C LYS A 92 4.84 4.47 -6.31
N GLY A 93 5.82 5.30 -6.62
CA GLY A 93 6.27 5.55 -7.99
C GLY A 93 6.71 4.27 -8.73
N SER A 94 7.12 3.22 -8.00
CA SER A 94 7.41 1.88 -8.55
C SER A 94 6.15 1.04 -8.81
N GLY A 95 4.95 1.53 -8.48
CA GLY A 95 3.69 0.76 -8.47
C GLY A 95 3.45 -0.05 -7.21
N ALA A 96 4.47 -0.28 -6.37
CA ALA A 96 4.33 -1.08 -5.16
C ALA A 96 3.40 -0.40 -4.14
N MET A 97 2.45 -1.15 -3.56
CA MET A 97 1.55 -0.69 -2.51
C MET A 97 2.34 -0.25 -1.28
N ALA A 98 1.97 0.90 -0.71
CA ALA A 98 2.55 1.41 0.51
C ALA A 98 2.01 0.69 1.74
N THR A 99 2.88 0.48 2.74
CA THR A 99 2.54 0.07 4.11
C THR A 99 3.38 0.89 5.08
N GLY A 100 2.93 1.00 6.33
CA GLY A 100 3.60 1.77 7.37
C GLY A 100 3.53 3.28 7.16
N TRP A 101 4.38 4.01 7.84
CA TRP A 101 4.43 5.46 7.80
C TRP A 101 4.88 6.02 6.46
N ARG A 102 4.24 7.11 6.02
CA ARG A 102 4.61 7.81 4.80
C ARG A 102 4.31 9.31 4.90
N GLU A 103 5.31 10.11 4.59
CA GLU A 103 5.16 11.55 4.44
C GLU A 103 4.86 11.89 2.99
N MET A 104 3.83 12.69 2.76
CA MET A 104 3.41 13.18 1.45
C MET A 104 2.86 14.59 1.59
N ASP A 105 3.37 15.51 0.80
CA ASP A 105 2.95 16.91 0.78
C ASP A 105 2.95 17.58 2.17
N GLY A 106 3.97 17.27 3.00
CA GLY A 106 4.14 17.81 4.35
C GLY A 106 3.16 17.25 5.39
N ALA A 107 2.47 16.15 5.09
CA ALA A 107 1.59 15.45 6.03
C ALA A 107 1.99 13.98 6.15
N TRP A 108 1.87 13.44 7.38
CA TRP A 108 2.10 12.03 7.65
C TRP A 108 0.83 11.22 7.52
N TYR A 109 0.96 10.04 6.95
CA TYR A 109 -0.08 9.02 6.79
C TYR A 109 0.45 7.68 7.30
N TYR A 110 -0.45 6.83 7.72
CA TYR A 110 -0.12 5.45 8.06
C TYR A 110 -0.95 4.49 7.22
N PHE A 111 -0.28 3.51 6.60
CA PHE A 111 -0.90 2.45 5.84
C PHE A 111 -0.75 1.14 6.60
N GLU A 112 -1.85 0.48 6.88
CA GLU A 112 -1.86 -0.82 7.56
C GLU A 112 -1.07 -1.88 6.77
N GLY A 113 -0.83 -3.04 7.36
CA GLY A 113 -0.22 -4.17 6.66
C GLY A 113 -1.02 -4.63 5.43
N SER A 114 -2.32 -4.38 5.42
CA SER A 114 -3.23 -4.58 4.28
C SER A 114 -3.08 -3.53 3.17
N GLY A 115 -2.32 -2.46 3.41
CA GLY A 115 -2.19 -1.30 2.54
C GLY A 115 -3.28 -0.24 2.69
N ARG A 116 -4.32 -0.48 3.51
CA ARG A 116 -5.39 0.50 3.74
C ARG A 116 -4.86 1.71 4.51
N MET A 117 -5.25 2.90 4.10
CA MET A 117 -4.96 4.12 4.82
C MET A 117 -5.70 4.12 6.16
N ALA A 118 -4.95 4.22 7.26
CA ALA A 118 -5.48 4.24 8.60
C ALA A 118 -6.28 5.54 8.88
N LYS A 119 -7.30 5.41 9.72
CA LYS A 119 -8.17 6.50 10.18
C LYS A 119 -8.48 6.32 11.67
N GLY A 120 -8.70 7.43 12.38
CA GLY A 120 -8.96 7.40 13.82
C GLY A 120 -7.70 7.14 14.64
N VAL A 121 -7.88 6.54 15.82
CA VAL A 121 -6.74 6.21 16.70
C VAL A 121 -6.06 4.94 16.23
N ILE A 122 -4.74 4.99 16.13
CA ILE A 122 -3.91 3.80 15.82
C ILE A 122 -2.85 3.61 16.90
N ASP A 123 -2.45 2.36 17.12
CA ASP A 123 -1.28 2.01 17.93
C ASP A 123 -0.15 1.56 17.00
N VAL A 124 1.00 2.18 17.16
CA VAL A 124 2.21 1.78 16.44
C VAL A 124 3.38 1.72 17.43
N GLY A 125 3.79 0.50 17.75
CA GLY A 125 4.90 0.26 18.67
C GLY A 125 4.63 0.71 20.11
N GLY A 126 3.36 0.66 20.56
CA GLY A 126 2.92 1.10 21.89
C GLY A 126 2.73 2.61 22.01
N LEU A 127 2.83 3.36 20.91
CA LEU A 127 2.52 4.78 20.83
C LEU A 127 1.23 4.98 20.07
N HIS A 128 0.37 5.88 20.58
CA HIS A 128 -0.92 6.17 19.99
C HIS A 128 -0.84 7.42 19.12
N TYR A 129 -1.48 7.39 17.97
CA TYR A 129 -1.58 8.49 17.02
C TYR A 129 -3.03 8.68 16.58
N TYR A 130 -3.39 9.88 16.16
CA TYR A 130 -4.69 10.16 15.60
C TYR A 130 -4.58 10.51 14.11
N MET A 131 -5.20 9.67 13.29
CA MET A 131 -5.32 9.87 11.87
C MET A 131 -6.70 10.48 11.59
N GLU A 132 -6.74 11.69 11.05
CA GLU A 132 -8.01 12.39 10.77
C GLU A 132 -8.94 11.53 9.90
N PRO A 133 -10.17 11.24 10.34
CA PRO A 133 -11.05 10.33 9.60
C PRO A 133 -11.38 10.77 8.17
N SER A 134 -11.42 12.08 7.92
CA SER A 134 -11.76 12.66 6.63
C SER A 134 -10.61 12.64 5.64
N THR A 135 -9.38 12.82 6.11
CA THR A 135 -8.19 13.02 5.26
C THR A 135 -7.17 11.89 5.38
N GLY A 136 -7.16 11.17 6.50
CA GLY A 136 -6.11 10.21 6.86
C GLY A 136 -4.80 10.85 7.32
N ARG A 137 -4.75 12.18 7.47
CA ARG A 137 -3.56 12.88 7.95
C ARG A 137 -3.35 12.67 9.44
N MET A 138 -2.11 12.47 9.85
CA MET A 138 -1.74 12.43 11.26
C MET A 138 -1.92 13.82 11.89
N ALA A 139 -2.62 13.90 13.02
CA ALA A 139 -2.62 15.10 13.83
C ALA A 139 -1.26 15.26 14.53
N ALA A 140 -0.69 16.44 14.50
CA ALA A 140 0.57 16.77 15.17
C ALA A 140 0.60 18.23 15.60
N GLY A 141 1.19 18.52 16.78
CA GLY A 141 1.27 19.86 17.35
C GLY A 141 -0.09 20.49 17.63
N THR A 142 -1.12 19.71 17.94
CA THR A 142 -2.51 20.16 18.11
C THR A 142 -3.25 19.32 19.14
N THR A 143 -4.40 19.83 19.61
CA THR A 143 -5.32 19.06 20.45
C THR A 143 -6.42 18.46 19.58
N VAL A 144 -6.78 17.20 19.84
CA VAL A 144 -7.87 16.48 19.17
C VAL A 144 -8.89 16.00 20.18
N ASP A 145 -10.16 16.02 19.80
CA ASP A 145 -11.25 15.41 20.58
C ASP A 145 -11.48 13.98 20.08
N ILE A 146 -11.43 13.02 21.00
CA ILE A 146 -11.67 11.61 20.69
C ILE A 146 -12.76 11.11 21.64
N GLY A 147 -14.00 11.08 21.14
CA GLY A 147 -15.15 10.61 21.91
C GLY A 147 -15.48 11.49 23.12
N GLY A 148 -15.29 12.80 23.04
CA GLY A 148 -15.53 13.77 24.10
C GLY A 148 -14.36 13.92 25.08
N VAL A 149 -13.22 13.29 24.81
CA VAL A 149 -12.00 13.42 25.61
C VAL A 149 -10.93 14.14 24.78
N ALA A 150 -10.36 15.20 25.37
CA ALA A 150 -9.29 15.95 24.72
C ALA A 150 -7.94 15.23 24.87
N TYR A 151 -7.22 15.11 23.75
CA TYR A 151 -5.86 14.60 23.70
C TYR A 151 -4.93 15.62 23.06
N ASN A 152 -3.74 15.73 23.60
CA ASN A 152 -2.67 16.50 22.98
C ASN A 152 -1.86 15.59 22.07
N ALA A 153 -1.83 15.88 20.77
CA ALA A 153 -0.89 15.31 19.81
C ALA A 153 0.35 16.19 19.80
N ASP A 154 1.50 15.68 20.25
CA ASP A 154 2.74 16.42 20.25
C ASP A 154 3.27 16.70 18.82
N ALA A 155 4.41 17.33 18.69
CA ALA A 155 4.99 17.65 17.38
C ALA A 155 5.32 16.40 16.54
N SER A 156 5.48 15.22 17.18
CA SER A 156 5.68 13.92 16.51
C SER A 156 4.36 13.17 16.27
N GLY A 157 3.24 13.72 16.71
CA GLY A 157 1.90 13.14 16.60
C GLY A 157 1.54 12.17 17.73
N VAL A 158 2.39 11.97 18.73
CA VAL A 158 2.11 11.05 19.84
C VAL A 158 1.05 11.65 20.75
N LEU A 159 0.00 10.86 21.02
CA LEU A 159 -1.12 11.28 21.85
C LEU A 159 -0.82 11.15 23.34
N SER A 160 -1.24 12.17 24.10
CA SER A 160 -1.35 12.14 25.54
C SER A 160 -2.69 12.74 25.97
N GLN A 161 -3.34 12.16 26.99
CA GLN A 161 -4.61 12.68 27.45
C GLN A 161 -4.39 14.04 28.14
N VAL A 162 -5.23 15.02 27.84
CA VAL A 162 -5.25 16.30 28.55
C VAL A 162 -5.95 16.08 29.89
N VAL A 163 -5.19 15.98 30.98
CA VAL A 163 -5.76 15.95 32.33
C VAL A 163 -6.21 17.35 32.67
N GLN A 164 -7.51 17.58 32.73
CA GLN A 164 -8.03 18.78 33.37
C GLN A 164 -7.88 18.62 34.88
N GLU A 165 -6.95 19.37 35.46
CA GLU A 165 -6.97 19.56 36.93
C GLU A 165 -8.29 20.26 37.28
N THR A 166 -9.26 19.51 37.76
CA THR A 166 -10.43 20.10 38.43
C THR A 166 -9.88 20.73 39.70
N GLY A 167 -9.62 22.02 39.64
CA GLY A 167 -9.24 22.82 40.78
C GLY A 167 -10.33 22.75 41.84
N ASN A 168 -10.18 21.85 42.79
CA ASN A 168 -10.87 21.94 44.06
C ASN A 168 -10.00 22.83 44.96
N GLU A 169 -10.12 24.14 44.78
CA GLU A 169 -9.61 25.09 45.74
C GLU A 169 -10.45 25.00 47.05
N THR A 170 -10.11 24.03 47.88
CA THR A 170 -10.35 24.19 49.31
C THR A 170 -9.03 24.71 49.92
N GLY A 171 -9.05 26.01 50.28
CA GLY A 171 -7.93 26.64 50.91
C GLY A 171 -7.50 25.90 52.18
N ASP A 172 -6.22 25.52 52.21
CA ASP A 172 -5.44 25.68 53.42
C ASP A 172 -3.94 25.70 53.03
N GLY A 173 -3.25 26.72 53.50
CA GLY A 173 -1.85 26.95 53.11
C GLY A 173 -0.93 25.91 53.68
N GLN A 174 -0.32 25.12 52.78
CA GLN A 174 0.95 24.50 53.12
C GLN A 174 1.77 24.29 51.82
N THR A 175 2.82 25.07 51.69
CA THR A 175 3.86 24.91 50.68
C THR A 175 4.51 23.52 50.83
N GLY A 176 4.04 22.56 50.09
CA GLY A 176 4.62 21.26 49.88
C GLY A 176 5.10 21.13 48.40
N ASN A 177 6.40 21.25 48.20
CA ASN A 177 7.06 21.00 46.94
C ASN A 177 6.88 19.52 46.58
N VAL A 178 5.84 19.18 45.81
CA VAL A 178 5.67 17.86 45.22
C VAL A 178 6.36 17.89 43.89
N GLN A 179 7.62 17.44 43.89
CA GLN A 179 8.32 17.00 42.70
C GLN A 179 7.52 15.81 42.11
N THR A 180 6.67 16.07 41.14
CA THR A 180 6.20 15.01 40.26
C THR A 180 7.37 14.58 39.39
N GLN A 181 7.97 13.47 39.80
CA GLN A 181 8.99 12.78 39.04
C GLN A 181 8.33 12.32 37.73
N ALA A 182 8.66 12.96 36.61
CA ALA A 182 8.36 12.45 35.31
C ALA A 182 8.98 11.06 35.17
N PRO A 183 8.29 10.06 34.62
CA PRO A 183 8.93 8.80 34.28
C PRO A 183 10.06 9.08 33.29
N GLY A 184 11.23 8.56 33.63
CA GLY A 184 12.58 8.88 33.14
C GLY A 184 12.65 9.28 31.67
N GLY A 185 13.36 10.36 31.43
CA GLY A 185 13.71 10.88 30.12
C GLY A 185 14.32 9.82 29.21
N GLY A 186 13.53 9.26 28.33
CA GLY A 186 13.97 8.69 27.08
C GLY A 186 14.28 9.85 26.14
N GLN A 187 15.46 9.89 25.62
CA GLN A 187 15.97 10.87 24.66
C GLN A 187 14.96 11.11 23.55
N GLY A 188 14.82 12.39 23.15
CA GLY A 188 13.89 12.89 22.16
C GLY A 188 13.64 11.94 20.99
N GLY A 189 12.45 11.34 20.98
CA GLY A 189 12.00 10.53 19.86
C GLY A 189 11.72 11.45 18.69
N GLN A 190 12.63 11.44 17.71
CA GLN A 190 12.30 11.88 16.36
C GLN A 190 11.03 11.15 15.92
N ALA A 191 10.13 11.85 15.23
CA ALA A 191 9.02 11.22 14.54
C ALA A 191 9.51 9.92 13.86
N PRO A 192 8.75 8.81 13.87
CA PRO A 192 9.23 7.56 13.32
C PRO A 192 9.71 7.81 11.90
N GLN A 193 11.04 7.84 11.74
CA GLN A 193 11.63 8.01 10.41
C GLN A 193 11.33 6.76 9.61
N PRO A 194 10.67 6.85 8.45
CA PRO A 194 10.62 5.74 7.53
C PRO A 194 12.08 5.41 7.17
N SER A 195 12.44 4.15 7.30
CA SER A 195 13.73 3.67 6.78
C SER A 195 13.88 4.22 5.37
N GLN A 196 14.88 5.07 5.16
CA GLN A 196 15.25 5.52 3.83
C GLN A 196 15.79 4.30 3.06
N SER A 197 14.92 3.56 2.42
CA SER A 197 15.35 2.66 1.36
C SER A 197 15.45 3.49 0.09
N GLY A 198 16.67 3.59 -0.38
CA GLY A 198 17.19 4.44 -1.42
C GLY A 198 16.39 4.58 -2.69
N GLY A 199 16.70 5.68 -3.36
CA GLY A 199 16.75 5.86 -4.80
C GLY A 199 15.50 5.46 -5.57
N VAL A 200 14.80 6.47 -6.04
CA VAL A 200 13.76 6.35 -7.08
C VAL A 200 14.40 5.77 -8.32
N SER A 201 14.36 4.46 -8.51
CA SER A 201 14.53 3.87 -9.83
C SER A 201 13.13 3.69 -10.43
N ASN A 202 12.89 4.30 -11.58
CA ASN A 202 11.68 4.17 -12.39
C ASN A 202 11.60 2.78 -13.08
N GLN A 203 12.09 1.72 -12.43
CA GLN A 203 11.99 0.36 -12.97
C GLN A 203 10.94 -0.41 -12.19
N ALA A 204 10.03 -1.05 -12.91
CA ALA A 204 9.19 -2.09 -12.34
C ALA A 204 10.08 -3.17 -11.73
N PRO A 205 9.61 -3.85 -10.67
CA PRO A 205 10.39 -4.90 -10.04
C PRO A 205 10.75 -5.97 -11.07
N GLY A 206 12.01 -6.37 -11.06
CA GLY A 206 12.52 -7.39 -11.95
C GLY A 206 11.67 -8.67 -11.90
N SER A 207 11.53 -9.32 -13.03
CA SER A 207 10.82 -10.58 -13.22
C SER A 207 11.42 -11.69 -12.33
N GLY A 208 10.90 -11.80 -11.11
CA GLY A 208 11.16 -12.94 -10.22
C GLY A 208 10.12 -14.03 -10.47
N GLN A 209 10.53 -15.27 -10.44
CA GLN A 209 9.71 -16.44 -10.70
C GLN A 209 8.45 -16.46 -9.81
N SER A 210 7.31 -16.74 -10.45
CA SER A 210 6.01 -16.92 -9.81
C SER A 210 6.07 -18.09 -8.82
N VAL A 211 5.92 -17.79 -7.54
CA VAL A 211 5.63 -18.82 -6.52
C VAL A 211 4.13 -18.78 -6.30
N THR A 212 3.47 -19.90 -6.56
CA THR A 212 2.07 -20.12 -6.20
C THR A 212 1.93 -20.09 -4.68
N GLY A 213 1.55 -18.94 -4.14
CA GLY A 213 1.26 -18.75 -2.72
C GLY A 213 -0.16 -18.26 -2.55
N THR A 214 -0.93 -19.03 -1.82
CA THR A 214 -2.32 -18.80 -1.44
C THR A 214 -2.52 -17.48 -0.71
N SER A 215 -3.53 -16.74 -1.18
CA SER A 215 -4.49 -15.89 -0.47
C SER A 215 -4.00 -14.86 0.56
N GLY A 216 -4.44 -13.65 0.38
CA GLY A 216 -4.50 -12.65 1.42
C GLY A 216 -4.20 -11.22 1.00
N GLY A 217 -4.60 -10.83 -0.20
CA GLY A 217 -4.64 -9.42 -0.57
C GLY A 217 -5.91 -8.76 -0.03
N PRO A 218 -5.95 -7.43 0.06
CA PRO A 218 -7.15 -6.76 0.54
C PRO A 218 -8.31 -7.01 -0.42
N GLY A 219 -9.25 -7.87 0.00
CA GLY A 219 -10.59 -7.97 -0.58
C GLY A 219 -10.76 -8.74 -1.89
N VAL A 220 -9.80 -9.58 -2.34
CA VAL A 220 -10.00 -10.39 -3.55
C VAL A 220 -10.37 -11.83 -3.16
N VAL A 221 -11.60 -12.24 -3.45
CA VAL A 221 -12.02 -13.64 -3.46
C VAL A 221 -11.60 -14.25 -4.79
N VAL A 222 -10.60 -15.14 -4.76
CA VAL A 222 -10.25 -15.94 -5.94
C VAL A 222 -11.15 -17.17 -5.96
N THR A 223 -12.11 -17.22 -6.87
CA THR A 223 -12.84 -18.45 -7.19
C THR A 223 -11.92 -19.36 -8.01
N PRO A 224 -11.67 -20.63 -7.59
CA PRO A 224 -10.94 -21.56 -8.42
C PRO A 224 -11.77 -21.94 -9.65
N ILE A 225 -11.18 -21.82 -10.82
CA ILE A 225 -11.78 -22.31 -12.06
C ILE A 225 -11.71 -23.84 -12.02
N GLY A 226 -12.88 -24.47 -11.98
CA GLY A 226 -13.00 -25.92 -12.02
C GLY A 226 -12.36 -26.51 -13.28
N THR A 227 -11.69 -27.64 -13.07
CA THR A 227 -11.22 -28.54 -14.10
C THR A 227 -12.41 -29.07 -14.88
N ALA A 228 -12.52 -28.71 -16.15
CA ALA A 228 -13.39 -29.42 -17.08
C ALA A 228 -12.68 -30.70 -17.53
N GLN A 229 -13.39 -31.80 -17.41
CA GLN A 229 -13.04 -33.11 -18.01
C GLN A 229 -12.99 -33.03 -19.53
#